data_06a767c57edef613c05921f767cdd8d6
#
_entry.id   06a767c57edef613c05921f767cdd8d6
#
_cell.length_a   1.000
_cell.length_b   1.000
_cell.length_c   1.000
_cell.angle_alpha   90.00
_cell.angle_beta   90.00
_cell.angle_gamma   90.00
#
_symmetry.space_group_name_H-M   'P 1'
#
loop_
_entity.id
_entity.type
_entity.pdbx_description
1 polymer ?
#
loop_
_entity_poly.entity_id
_entity_poly.type
_entity_poly.pdbx_seq_one_letter_code
_entity_poly.pdbx_strand_id
1 'polypeptide(L)'
;AGHLVHMPAHIYIRTGKYHEGTLANIRAVKSDEEYINQCNQQGFYPLSYYPHNYHFLWATATLEGDSKTAIDAALKTSQKPPDSMMSVCGYETLQHFAAIPLYAFVTFGKWNEILEFEKPKDDRPYIVAIWHYARSMAHIAKNNLTQAEVEIVNLESFRNNETIDSLLIWGFNSAGILVDISCEVAQGE
;
A
#
# COMPACT_ATOMS: atom_id res chain seq x y z
N ALA A 1 -23.13 6.07 2.92
CA ALA A 1 -21.79 5.61 3.25
C ALA A 1 -20.85 5.86 2.07
N GLY A 2 -19.62 6.25 2.36
CA GLY A 2 -18.63 6.67 1.36
C GLY A 2 -18.32 5.61 0.32
N HIS A 3 -18.43 4.31 0.66
CA HIS A 3 -18.20 3.25 -0.32
C HIS A 3 -19.13 3.36 -1.56
N LEU A 4 -20.38 3.78 -1.43
CA LEU A 4 -21.25 4.02 -2.58
C LEU A 4 -20.80 5.24 -3.40
N VAL A 5 -20.24 6.26 -2.76
CA VAL A 5 -19.69 7.45 -3.43
C VAL A 5 -18.40 7.13 -4.17
N HIS A 6 -17.64 6.14 -3.69
CA HIS A 6 -16.41 5.63 -4.29
C HIS A 6 -16.65 4.79 -5.56
N MET A 7 -17.78 4.07 -5.67
CA MET A 7 -18.02 3.09 -6.73
C MET A 7 -17.75 3.59 -8.17
N PRO A 8 -18.07 4.84 -8.55
CA PRO A 8 -17.71 5.34 -9.89
C PRO A 8 -16.20 5.32 -10.18
N ALA A 9 -15.33 5.39 -9.15
CA ALA A 9 -13.88 5.37 -9.34
C ALA A 9 -13.39 4.07 -10.00
N HIS A 10 -14.06 2.93 -9.76
CA HIS A 10 -13.78 1.67 -10.45
C HIS A 10 -13.91 1.77 -11.98
N ILE A 11 -14.86 2.57 -12.46
CA ILE A 11 -15.05 2.82 -13.90
C ILE A 11 -14.03 3.85 -14.38
N TYR A 12 -13.84 4.93 -13.63
CA TYR A 12 -12.92 6.00 -14.00
C TYR A 12 -11.49 5.50 -14.18
N ILE A 13 -10.99 4.64 -13.28
CA ILE A 13 -9.64 4.06 -13.39
C ILE A 13 -9.48 3.19 -14.65
N ARG A 14 -10.54 2.49 -15.08
CA ARG A 14 -10.55 1.65 -16.29
C ARG A 14 -10.65 2.44 -17.57
N THR A 15 -11.14 3.68 -17.52
CA THR A 15 -11.36 4.55 -18.69
C THR A 15 -10.35 5.69 -18.80
N GLY A 16 -9.31 5.70 -17.96
CA GLY A 16 -8.26 6.73 -17.96
C GLY A 16 -8.71 8.07 -17.37
N LYS A 17 -9.86 8.13 -16.72
CA LYS A 17 -10.41 9.34 -16.07
C LYS A 17 -9.91 9.43 -14.62
N TYR A 18 -8.59 9.50 -14.46
CA TYR A 18 -7.95 9.40 -13.14
C TYR A 18 -8.33 10.56 -12.22
N HIS A 19 -8.39 11.78 -12.76
CA HIS A 19 -8.81 12.96 -12.00
C HIS A 19 -10.22 12.82 -11.43
N GLU A 20 -11.19 12.41 -12.24
CA GLU A 20 -12.55 12.15 -11.79
C GLU A 20 -12.61 11.03 -10.74
N GLY A 21 -11.73 10.03 -10.88
CA GLY A 21 -11.53 8.98 -9.90
C GLY A 21 -11.04 9.54 -8.56
N THR A 22 -10.02 10.40 -8.59
CA THR A 22 -9.47 11.08 -7.42
C THR A 22 -10.53 11.91 -6.71
N LEU A 23 -11.28 12.74 -7.45
CA LEU A 23 -12.37 13.55 -6.89
C LEU A 23 -13.49 12.70 -6.28
N ALA A 24 -13.85 11.57 -6.91
CA ALA A 24 -14.85 10.65 -6.35
C ALA A 24 -14.37 10.05 -5.02
N ASN A 25 -13.11 9.62 -4.95
CA ASN A 25 -12.52 9.06 -3.74
C ASN A 25 -12.35 10.09 -2.61
N ILE A 26 -11.99 11.35 -2.92
CA ILE A 26 -11.96 12.44 -1.93
C ILE A 26 -13.34 12.64 -1.30
N ARG A 27 -14.40 12.66 -2.11
CA ARG A 27 -15.77 12.74 -1.57
C ARG A 27 -16.15 11.51 -0.75
N ALA A 28 -15.71 10.32 -1.17
CA ALA A 28 -15.99 9.08 -0.48
C ALA A 28 -15.36 9.04 0.91
N VAL A 29 -14.06 9.33 1.04
CA VAL A 29 -13.37 9.32 2.33
C VAL A 29 -13.94 10.37 3.29
N LYS A 30 -14.32 11.56 2.77
CA LYS A 30 -14.99 12.58 3.57
C LYS A 30 -16.34 12.09 4.11
N SER A 31 -17.14 11.45 3.26
CA SER A 31 -18.43 10.86 3.66
C SER A 31 -18.27 9.76 4.69
N ASP A 32 -17.18 8.97 4.62
CA ASP A 32 -16.88 7.94 5.62
C ASP A 32 -16.46 8.54 6.95
N GLU A 33 -15.62 9.58 6.92
CA GLU A 33 -15.21 10.29 8.15
C GLU A 33 -16.42 10.89 8.88
N GLU A 34 -17.32 11.54 8.14
CA GLU A 34 -18.57 12.08 8.69
C GLU A 34 -19.43 10.96 9.29
N TYR A 35 -19.61 9.84 8.60
CA TYR A 35 -20.40 8.70 9.06
C TYR A 35 -19.80 8.04 10.31
N ILE A 36 -18.49 7.77 10.31
CA ILE A 36 -17.79 7.13 11.42
C ILE A 36 -17.89 8.02 12.68
N ASN A 37 -17.68 9.33 12.51
CA ASN A 37 -17.74 10.28 13.62
C ASN A 37 -19.16 10.45 14.19
N GLN A 38 -20.18 10.55 13.33
CA GLN A 38 -21.57 10.73 13.77
C GLN A 38 -22.15 9.47 14.42
N CYS A 39 -21.83 8.29 13.89
CA CYS A 39 -22.40 7.02 14.34
C CYS A 39 -21.52 6.28 15.36
N ASN A 40 -20.33 6.83 15.71
CA ASN A 40 -19.30 6.14 16.51
C ASN A 40 -19.08 4.70 16.03
N GLN A 41 -19.03 4.54 14.69
CA GLN A 41 -19.04 3.25 14.04
C GLN A 41 -17.76 2.48 14.31
N GLN A 42 -17.90 1.25 14.79
CA GLN A 42 -16.81 0.30 15.01
C GLN A 42 -17.04 -1.00 14.21
N GLY A 43 -16.01 -1.84 14.13
CA GLY A 43 -16.10 -3.15 13.51
C GLY A 43 -15.70 -3.16 12.04
N PHE A 44 -16.37 -3.94 11.21
CA PHE A 44 -15.92 -4.27 9.85
C PHE A 44 -15.80 -3.06 8.92
N TYR A 45 -16.71 -2.09 8.98
CA TYR A 45 -16.73 -0.97 8.05
C TYR A 45 -15.46 -0.09 8.14
N PRO A 46 -15.07 0.42 9.32
CA PRO A 46 -13.83 1.18 9.47
C PRO A 46 -12.56 0.36 9.24
N LEU A 47 -12.62 -0.97 9.36
CA LEU A 47 -11.47 -1.85 9.14
C LEU A 47 -11.28 -2.25 7.66
N SER A 48 -12.34 -2.22 6.86
CA SER A 48 -12.35 -2.71 5.48
C SER A 48 -12.63 -1.60 4.46
N TYR A 49 -13.85 -1.08 4.42
CA TYR A 49 -14.27 -0.13 3.38
C TYR A 49 -13.61 1.24 3.47
N TYR A 50 -13.37 1.72 4.68
CA TYR A 50 -12.74 3.02 4.87
C TYR A 50 -11.27 3.03 4.41
N PRO A 51 -10.38 2.11 4.83
CA PRO A 51 -9.04 2.02 4.26
C PRO A 51 -9.04 1.67 2.78
N HIS A 52 -10.03 0.90 2.28
CA HIS A 52 -10.19 0.63 0.86
C HIS A 52 -10.42 1.90 0.04
N ASN A 53 -11.25 2.83 0.51
CA ASN A 53 -11.50 4.09 -0.18
C ASN A 53 -10.24 4.98 -0.21
N TYR A 54 -9.43 4.99 0.86
CA TYR A 54 -8.12 5.64 0.83
C TYR A 54 -7.12 4.95 -0.09
N HIS A 55 -7.11 3.61 -0.13
CA HIS A 55 -6.29 2.85 -1.06
C HIS A 55 -6.62 3.20 -2.53
N PHE A 56 -7.90 3.33 -2.86
CA PHE A 56 -8.31 3.78 -4.20
C PHE A 56 -7.98 5.25 -4.46
N LEU A 57 -8.06 6.11 -3.45
CA LEU A 57 -7.60 7.50 -3.56
C LEU A 57 -6.10 7.55 -3.88
N TRP A 58 -5.29 6.77 -3.16
CA TRP A 58 -3.87 6.62 -3.48
C TRP A 58 -3.67 6.16 -4.93
N ALA A 59 -4.36 5.10 -5.36
CA ALA A 59 -4.20 4.55 -6.71
C ALA A 59 -4.57 5.56 -7.81
N THR A 60 -5.72 6.24 -7.68
CA THR A 60 -6.15 7.22 -8.69
C THR A 60 -5.28 8.46 -8.71
N ALA A 61 -4.87 8.99 -7.55
CA ALA A 61 -3.97 10.13 -7.46
C ALA A 61 -2.56 9.79 -7.97
N THR A 62 -2.09 8.55 -7.78
CA THR A 62 -0.83 8.07 -8.36
C THR A 62 -0.88 8.08 -9.88
N LEU A 63 -1.95 7.55 -10.48
CA LEU A 63 -2.13 7.50 -11.93
C LEU A 63 -2.34 8.90 -12.55
N GLU A 64 -2.88 9.83 -11.79
CA GLU A 64 -3.03 11.25 -12.17
C GLU A 64 -1.71 12.03 -12.06
N GLY A 65 -0.76 11.55 -11.24
CA GLY A 65 0.51 12.24 -10.94
C GLY A 65 0.43 13.23 -9.77
N ASP A 66 -0.67 13.25 -9.01
CA ASP A 66 -0.79 14.07 -7.81
C ASP A 66 -0.08 13.40 -6.62
N SER A 67 1.22 13.64 -6.52
CA SER A 67 2.08 13.05 -5.49
C SER A 67 1.64 13.41 -4.07
N LYS A 68 1.12 14.63 -3.85
CA LYS A 68 0.70 15.06 -2.52
C LYS A 68 -0.51 14.26 -2.05
N THR A 69 -1.56 14.22 -2.85
CA THR A 69 -2.79 13.47 -2.51
C THR A 69 -2.49 11.97 -2.41
N ALA A 70 -1.66 11.42 -3.32
CA ALA A 70 -1.29 10.02 -3.30
C ALA A 70 -0.54 9.62 -2.01
N ILE A 71 0.49 10.39 -1.61
CA ILE A 71 1.25 10.09 -0.39
C ILE A 71 0.39 10.26 0.85
N ASP A 72 -0.40 11.33 0.95
CA ASP A 72 -1.31 11.54 2.09
C ASP A 72 -2.33 10.38 2.21
N ALA A 73 -2.90 9.94 1.08
CA ALA A 73 -3.82 8.80 1.06
C ALA A 73 -3.14 7.48 1.43
N ALA A 74 -1.92 7.23 0.94
CA ALA A 74 -1.13 6.07 1.28
C ALA A 74 -0.86 5.97 2.79
N LEU A 75 -0.41 7.06 3.41
CA LEU A 75 -0.18 7.13 4.85
C LEU A 75 -1.46 6.89 5.65
N LYS A 76 -2.59 7.46 5.23
CA LYS A 76 -3.89 7.22 5.87
C LYS A 76 -4.37 5.79 5.69
N THR A 77 -4.10 5.16 4.55
CA THR A 77 -4.42 3.74 4.32
C THR A 77 -3.71 2.86 5.34
N SER A 78 -2.42 3.09 5.59
CA SER A 78 -1.62 2.26 6.50
C SER A 78 -1.93 2.47 7.99
N GLN A 79 -2.43 3.63 8.38
CA GLN A 79 -2.73 3.97 9.78
C GLN A 79 -4.05 3.39 10.30
N LYS A 80 -4.94 2.92 9.41
CA LYS A 80 -6.29 2.48 9.80
C LYS A 80 -6.37 1.04 10.30
N PRO A 81 -5.64 0.07 9.73
CA PRO A 81 -5.69 -1.30 10.22
C PRO A 81 -5.02 -1.43 11.59
N PRO A 82 -5.70 -2.00 12.60
CA PRO A 82 -5.04 -2.36 13.85
C PRO A 82 -4.02 -3.47 13.59
N ASP A 83 -2.83 -3.34 14.16
CA ASP A 83 -1.74 -4.33 14.04
C ASP A 83 -2.19 -5.74 14.43
N SER A 84 -3.00 -5.86 15.49
CA SER A 84 -3.54 -7.14 15.96
C SER A 84 -4.44 -7.86 14.94
N MET A 85 -5.03 -7.14 13.98
CA MET A 85 -5.92 -7.74 12.97
C MET A 85 -5.15 -8.28 11.75
N MET A 86 -3.93 -7.84 11.52
CA MET A 86 -3.13 -8.25 10.35
C MET A 86 -2.73 -9.73 10.33
N SER A 87 -2.82 -10.41 11.49
CA SER A 87 -2.56 -11.85 11.62
C SER A 87 -3.83 -12.69 11.69
N VAL A 88 -5.02 -12.07 11.59
CA VAL A 88 -6.29 -12.77 11.66
C VAL A 88 -6.65 -13.29 10.28
N CYS A 89 -6.98 -14.58 10.17
CA CYS A 89 -7.42 -15.21 8.93
C CYS A 89 -8.62 -14.45 8.32
N GLY A 90 -8.53 -14.14 7.03
CA GLY A 90 -9.52 -13.34 6.29
C GLY A 90 -9.27 -11.82 6.33
N TYR A 91 -8.24 -11.36 7.08
CA TYR A 91 -7.84 -9.95 7.16
C TYR A 91 -6.43 -9.71 6.61
N GLU A 92 -5.89 -10.65 5.86
CA GLU A 92 -4.52 -10.61 5.32
C GLU A 92 -4.26 -9.37 4.44
N THR A 93 -5.29 -8.90 3.73
CA THR A 93 -5.25 -7.66 2.92
C THR A 93 -4.79 -6.44 3.74
N LEU A 94 -4.99 -6.44 5.07
CA LEU A 94 -4.54 -5.34 5.93
C LEU A 94 -3.01 -5.19 5.94
N GLN A 95 -2.26 -6.28 5.74
CA GLN A 95 -0.80 -6.19 5.57
C GLN A 95 -0.43 -5.45 4.29
N HIS A 96 -1.20 -5.64 3.21
CA HIS A 96 -1.00 -4.88 1.99
C HIS A 96 -1.24 -3.38 2.21
N PHE A 97 -2.30 -3.02 2.92
CA PHE A 97 -2.55 -1.61 3.26
C PHE A 97 -1.40 -0.99 4.07
N ALA A 98 -0.79 -1.75 4.97
CA ALA A 98 0.36 -1.27 5.74
C ALA A 98 1.62 -1.04 4.87
N ALA A 99 1.77 -1.75 3.74
CA ALA A 99 2.88 -1.60 2.81
C ALA A 99 2.69 -0.44 1.79
N ILE A 100 1.48 0.09 1.61
CA ILE A 100 1.18 1.11 0.59
C ILE A 100 2.05 2.37 0.66
N PRO A 101 2.41 2.92 1.83
CA PRO A 101 3.32 4.07 1.88
C PRO A 101 4.67 3.83 1.21
N LEU A 102 5.22 2.63 1.32
CA LEU A 102 6.50 2.27 0.70
C LEU A 102 6.39 2.32 -0.83
N TYR A 103 5.31 1.77 -1.40
CA TYR A 103 5.05 1.88 -2.84
C TYR A 103 4.86 3.32 -3.30
N ALA A 104 4.13 4.14 -2.52
CA ALA A 104 3.95 5.55 -2.83
C ALA A 104 5.29 6.32 -2.81
N PHE A 105 6.12 6.06 -1.81
CA PHE A 105 7.42 6.70 -1.70
C PHE A 105 8.37 6.31 -2.85
N VAL A 106 8.40 5.04 -3.26
CA VAL A 106 9.17 4.59 -4.43
C VAL A 106 8.68 5.32 -5.68
N THR A 107 7.36 5.31 -5.93
CA THR A 107 6.77 5.91 -7.13
C THR A 107 7.10 7.40 -7.26
N PHE A 108 7.15 8.14 -6.15
CA PHE A 108 7.39 9.58 -6.16
C PHE A 108 8.80 9.99 -5.72
N GLY A 109 9.75 9.05 -5.69
CA GLY A 109 11.16 9.33 -5.41
C GLY A 109 11.44 9.88 -4.02
N LYS A 110 10.67 9.47 -3.02
CA LYS A 110 10.81 9.92 -1.63
C LYS A 110 11.89 9.10 -0.89
N TRP A 111 13.10 9.18 -1.42
CA TRP A 111 14.23 8.34 -1.01
C TRP A 111 14.67 8.55 0.44
N ASN A 112 14.60 9.77 0.95
CA ASN A 112 14.96 10.04 2.34
C ASN A 112 13.92 9.45 3.28
N GLU A 113 12.65 9.66 2.98
CA GLU A 113 11.52 9.13 3.74
C GLU A 113 11.54 7.60 3.79
N ILE A 114 11.97 6.92 2.70
CA ILE A 114 12.17 5.47 2.68
C ILE A 114 13.29 5.05 3.62
N LEU A 115 14.44 5.73 3.59
CA LEU A 115 15.59 5.36 4.42
C LEU A 115 15.37 5.66 5.90
N GLU A 116 14.52 6.62 6.22
CA GLU A 116 14.08 6.98 7.58
C GLU A 116 12.88 6.12 8.06
N PHE A 117 12.22 5.39 7.13
CA PHE A 117 11.07 4.57 7.48
C PHE A 117 11.49 3.45 8.43
N GLU A 118 10.83 3.38 9.59
CA GLU A 118 11.11 2.37 10.61
C GLU A 118 10.93 0.95 10.07
N LYS A 119 11.86 0.04 10.41
CA LYS A 119 11.75 -1.35 10.01
C LYS A 119 10.45 -1.96 10.53
N PRO A 120 9.64 -2.60 9.67
CA PRO A 120 8.46 -3.33 10.11
C PRO A 120 8.82 -4.49 11.04
N LYS A 121 7.86 -4.97 11.83
CA LYS A 121 8.04 -6.12 12.71
C LYS A 121 8.36 -7.38 11.89
N ASP A 122 9.29 -8.18 12.35
CA ASP A 122 9.75 -9.40 11.67
C ASP A 122 8.64 -10.48 11.51
N ASP A 123 7.57 -10.41 12.32
CA ASP A 123 6.40 -11.29 12.20
C ASP A 123 5.45 -10.89 11.04
N ARG A 124 5.85 -9.93 10.21
CA ARG A 124 5.13 -9.47 9.01
C ARG A 124 6.02 -9.58 7.77
N PRO A 125 6.36 -10.80 7.32
CA PRO A 125 7.38 -11.03 6.29
C PRO A 125 7.07 -10.30 4.97
N TYR A 126 5.80 -10.19 4.57
CA TYR A 126 5.42 -9.43 3.38
C TYR A 126 5.78 -7.95 3.48
N ILE A 127 5.46 -7.29 4.61
CA ILE A 127 5.75 -5.86 4.77
C ILE A 127 7.27 -5.65 4.84
N VAL A 128 8.00 -6.56 5.49
CA VAL A 128 9.48 -6.53 5.57
C VAL A 128 10.09 -6.69 4.17
N ALA A 129 9.58 -7.60 3.33
CA ALA A 129 10.03 -7.75 1.94
C ALA A 129 9.86 -6.45 1.14
N ILE A 130 8.69 -5.82 1.22
CA ILE A 130 8.44 -4.55 0.52
C ILE A 130 9.28 -3.39 1.10
N TRP A 131 9.61 -3.44 2.38
CA TRP A 131 10.55 -2.49 2.99
C TRP A 131 11.95 -2.63 2.42
N HIS A 132 12.47 -3.87 2.23
CA HIS A 132 13.74 -4.11 1.56
C HIS A 132 13.72 -3.67 0.08
N TYR A 133 12.62 -3.93 -0.63
CA TYR A 133 12.41 -3.41 -1.98
C TYR A 133 12.53 -1.88 -2.03
N ALA A 134 11.77 -1.17 -1.21
CA ALA A 134 11.79 0.28 -1.21
C ALA A 134 13.18 0.85 -0.90
N ARG A 135 13.90 0.23 0.06
CA ARG A 135 15.27 0.62 0.43
C ARG A 135 16.29 0.34 -0.67
N SER A 136 16.16 -0.80 -1.38
CA SER A 136 17.02 -1.08 -2.55
C SER A 136 16.88 0.03 -3.60
N MET A 137 15.64 0.39 -3.95
CA MET A 137 15.34 1.48 -4.89
C MET A 137 15.92 2.83 -4.41
N ALA A 138 15.80 3.14 -3.12
CA ALA A 138 16.33 4.36 -2.56
C ALA A 138 17.88 4.39 -2.59
N HIS A 139 18.54 3.27 -2.32
CA HIS A 139 19.99 3.16 -2.39
C HIS A 139 20.50 3.23 -3.84
N ILE A 140 19.83 2.59 -4.81
CA ILE A 140 20.12 2.72 -6.24
C ILE A 140 20.04 4.19 -6.66
N ALA A 141 18.91 4.85 -6.39
CA ALA A 141 18.71 6.25 -6.75
C ALA A 141 19.74 7.22 -6.13
N LYS A 142 20.30 6.85 -4.98
CA LYS A 142 21.38 7.61 -4.30
C LYS A 142 22.79 7.15 -4.68
N ASN A 143 22.94 6.26 -5.65
CA ASN A 143 24.21 5.67 -6.09
C ASN A 143 24.99 4.94 -4.97
N ASN A 144 24.28 4.37 -4.01
CA ASN A 144 24.85 3.57 -2.91
C ASN A 144 24.74 2.08 -3.25
N LEU A 145 25.40 1.64 -4.33
CA LEU A 145 25.20 0.32 -4.94
C LEU A 145 25.48 -0.85 -3.98
N THR A 146 26.52 -0.75 -3.14
CA THR A 146 26.82 -1.79 -2.14
C THR A 146 25.66 -2.00 -1.15
N GLN A 147 25.00 -0.93 -0.72
CA GLN A 147 23.84 -1.06 0.17
C GLN A 147 22.62 -1.55 -0.59
N ALA A 148 22.46 -1.15 -1.84
CA ALA A 148 21.40 -1.67 -2.71
C ALA A 148 21.49 -3.19 -2.88
N GLU A 149 22.69 -3.73 -3.16
CA GLU A 149 22.94 -5.17 -3.27
C GLU A 149 22.55 -5.90 -1.98
N VAL A 150 22.90 -5.37 -0.80
CA VAL A 150 22.50 -5.96 0.49
C VAL A 150 20.98 -6.00 0.64
N GLU A 151 20.29 -4.93 0.29
CA GLU A 151 18.83 -4.88 0.37
C GLU A 151 18.16 -5.83 -0.64
N ILE A 152 18.73 -5.97 -1.86
CA ILE A 152 18.25 -6.92 -2.88
C ILE A 152 18.40 -8.36 -2.39
N VAL A 153 19.56 -8.74 -1.83
CA VAL A 153 19.78 -10.09 -1.28
C VAL A 153 18.79 -10.40 -0.16
N ASN A 154 18.53 -9.42 0.71
CA ASN A 154 17.53 -9.58 1.76
C ASN A 154 16.11 -9.73 1.18
N LEU A 155 15.74 -8.94 0.18
CA LEU A 155 14.46 -9.05 -0.52
C LEU A 155 14.28 -10.43 -1.16
N GLU A 156 15.31 -10.92 -1.85
CA GLU A 156 15.28 -12.24 -2.51
C GLU A 156 15.07 -13.40 -1.53
N SER A 157 15.54 -13.25 -0.28
CA SER A 157 15.33 -14.29 0.75
C SER A 157 13.85 -14.53 1.10
N PHE A 158 12.96 -13.62 0.67
CA PHE A 158 11.51 -13.76 0.85
C PHE A 158 10.81 -14.45 -0.33
N ARG A 159 11.51 -14.77 -1.43
CA ARG A 159 10.92 -15.57 -2.52
C ARG A 159 10.55 -16.96 -2.00
N ASN A 160 9.43 -17.49 -2.49
CA ASN A 160 8.90 -18.80 -2.11
C ASN A 160 8.64 -18.93 -0.59
N ASN A 161 8.33 -17.84 0.08
CA ASN A 161 7.97 -17.87 1.49
C ASN A 161 6.50 -18.28 1.63
N GLU A 162 6.24 -19.47 2.20
CA GLU A 162 4.89 -20.04 2.33
C GLU A 162 3.90 -19.10 3.03
N THR A 163 4.35 -18.34 4.03
CA THR A 163 3.50 -17.35 4.72
C THR A 163 3.08 -16.22 3.79
N ILE A 164 3.99 -15.72 2.95
CA ILE A 164 3.70 -14.66 1.97
C ILE A 164 2.84 -15.22 0.85
N ASP A 165 3.14 -16.42 0.36
CA ASP A 165 2.41 -17.05 -0.75
C ASP A 165 0.96 -17.36 -0.38
N SER A 166 0.70 -17.71 0.88
CA SER A 166 -0.65 -17.94 1.41
C SER A 166 -1.44 -16.65 1.70
N LEU A 167 -0.75 -15.49 1.79
CA LEU A 167 -1.38 -14.19 2.02
C LEU A 167 -2.09 -13.72 0.75
N LEU A 168 -3.43 -13.72 0.77
CA LEU A 168 -4.23 -13.31 -0.37
C LEU A 168 -4.70 -11.86 -0.24
N ILE A 169 -4.30 -11.02 -1.18
CA ILE A 169 -4.79 -9.65 -1.29
C ILE A 169 -6.19 -9.69 -1.91
N TRP A 170 -7.18 -9.27 -1.15
CA TRP A 170 -8.61 -9.33 -1.51
C TRP A 170 -9.10 -10.74 -1.87
N GLY A 171 -8.41 -11.79 -1.40
CA GLY A 171 -8.78 -13.18 -1.68
C GLY A 171 -8.48 -13.66 -3.11
N PHE A 172 -7.76 -12.87 -3.92
CA PHE A 172 -7.52 -13.18 -5.33
C PHE A 172 -6.04 -13.38 -5.67
N ASN A 173 -5.16 -12.49 -5.24
CA ASN A 173 -3.77 -12.51 -5.65
C ASN A 173 -2.87 -12.78 -4.45
N SER A 174 -1.93 -13.72 -4.59
CA SER A 174 -0.89 -13.95 -3.60
C SER A 174 0.03 -12.72 -3.47
N ALA A 175 0.38 -12.36 -2.25
CA ALA A 175 1.38 -11.33 -1.99
C ALA A 175 2.78 -11.75 -2.48
N GLY A 176 3.04 -13.06 -2.60
CA GLY A 176 4.26 -13.61 -3.19
C GLY A 176 4.52 -13.09 -4.60
N ILE A 177 3.49 -12.96 -5.43
CA ILE A 177 3.62 -12.37 -6.77
C ILE A 177 4.16 -10.94 -6.72
N LEU A 178 3.74 -10.14 -5.74
CA LEU A 178 4.24 -8.77 -5.58
C LEU A 178 5.70 -8.74 -5.12
N VAL A 179 6.11 -9.70 -4.28
CA VAL A 179 7.51 -9.86 -3.88
C VAL A 179 8.36 -10.25 -5.08
N ASP A 180 7.91 -11.21 -5.90
CA ASP A 180 8.62 -11.61 -7.12
C ASP A 180 8.80 -10.45 -8.10
N ILE A 181 7.73 -9.69 -8.37
CA ILE A 181 7.80 -8.47 -9.20
C ILE A 181 8.79 -7.47 -8.61
N SER A 182 8.77 -7.27 -7.29
CA SER A 182 9.67 -6.35 -6.61
C SER A 182 11.14 -6.77 -6.74
N CYS A 183 11.43 -8.07 -6.70
CA CYS A 183 12.77 -8.61 -6.94
C CYS A 183 13.24 -8.33 -8.38
N GLU A 184 12.40 -8.64 -9.37
CA GLU A 184 12.73 -8.41 -10.79
C GLU A 184 12.97 -6.92 -11.10
N VAL A 185 12.14 -6.04 -10.52
CA VAL A 185 12.31 -4.59 -10.68
C VAL A 185 13.62 -4.12 -10.05
N ALA A 186 13.90 -4.53 -8.79
CA ALA A 186 15.11 -4.11 -8.09
C ALA A 186 16.41 -4.61 -8.75
N GLN A 187 16.38 -5.77 -9.40
CA GLN A 187 17.52 -6.32 -10.17
C GLN A 187 17.72 -5.61 -11.52
N GLY A 188 16.64 -5.09 -12.11
CA GLY A 188 16.68 -4.41 -13.41
C GLY A 188 17.15 -2.97 -13.37
N GLU A 189 17.17 -2.33 -12.19
CA GLU A 189 17.58 -0.94 -11.98
C GLU A 189 19.06 -0.82 -11.62
#